data_da716a3e64b5b61be4fd64c0ec26da8b
#
_entry.id   da716a3e64b5b61be4fd64c0ec26da8b
#
_cell.length_a   1.000
_cell.length_b   1.000
_cell.length_c   1.000
_cell.angle_alpha   90.00
_cell.angle_beta   90.00
_cell.angle_gamma   90.00
#
_symmetry.space_group_name_H-M   'P 1'
#
loop_
_entity.id
_entity.type
_entity.pdbx_description
1 polymer ?
#
loop_
_entity_poly.entity_id
_entity_poly.type
_entity_poly.pdbx_seq_one_letter_code
_entity_poly.pdbx_strand_id
1 'polypeptide(L)'
;MLVKVKSAEGYEANPSIAMAQSIQASPVEKHDFTSSKLNESIQIKKEIELEKQQQAEALDNESKIVYLTFDDGPSPFTGQLLDLLNQYHMEATFFMLGPNIKNHPDVVQRMVDEGFAVGMHGITHNAKQIYQSPKAPLSEMLEGQKIIEDLTGVHSNLVRLPYGSVPYLTMDMRVYLDKHGFKIWDWNVDSEDWALKDNRFVNKVIQETDNLSRAGESPIILLHDKPETIQYLPKLLNYLQKNKYQTKVLTNDQTPYTFQCNGRCYSIH
;
A
#
# COMPACT_ATOMS: atom_id res chain seq x y z
N MET A 1 -13.76 56.66 3.20
CA MET A 1 -15.13 57.15 3.42
C MET A 1 -15.52 56.80 4.86
N LEU A 2 -15.48 57.78 5.71
CA LEU A 2 -15.77 57.70 7.16
C LEU A 2 -17.30 57.72 7.38
N VAL A 3 -17.81 56.86 8.26
CA VAL A 3 -19.10 57.11 8.94
C VAL A 3 -18.95 56.65 10.40
N LYS A 4 -18.73 57.52 11.21
CA LYS A 4 -19.35 58.22 12.37
C LYS A 4 -20.15 57.32 13.34
N VAL A 5 -19.60 57.37 14.55
CA VAL A 5 -20.18 57.05 15.85
C VAL A 5 -21.39 57.95 16.15
N LYS A 6 -22.39 57.38 16.83
CA LYS A 6 -23.35 58.17 17.66
C LYS A 6 -23.46 57.52 19.03
N SER A 7 -23.14 58.34 20.01
CA SER A 7 -23.41 58.23 21.43
C SER A 7 -24.75 58.89 21.81
N ALA A 8 -25.26 58.55 22.95
CA ALA A 8 -26.05 59.32 23.96
C ALA A 8 -27.30 58.51 24.36
N GLU A 9 -27.74 58.40 25.51
CA GLU A 9 -27.96 59.17 26.74
C GLU A 9 -28.79 58.22 27.60
N GLY A 10 -28.58 57.95 28.85
CA GLY A 10 -28.77 58.78 29.99
C GLY A 10 -30.17 58.58 30.58
N TYR A 11 -30.33 57.79 31.69
CA TYR A 11 -31.51 57.93 32.55
C TYR A 11 -31.14 57.82 34.04
N GLU A 12 -31.72 58.73 34.78
CA GLU A 12 -31.43 59.13 36.13
C GLU A 12 -31.86 58.15 37.24
N ALA A 13 -31.21 58.34 38.36
CA ALA A 13 -31.53 57.69 39.65
C ALA A 13 -32.79 58.27 40.32
N ASN A 14 -33.50 57.45 41.02
CA ASN A 14 -34.41 57.89 42.02
C ASN A 14 -34.32 57.04 43.27
N PRO A 15 -34.16 57.59 44.47
CA PRO A 15 -33.99 56.88 45.74
C PRO A 15 -35.31 56.73 46.47
N SER A 16 -35.58 55.60 47.03
CA SER A 16 -36.48 55.55 48.20
C SER A 16 -36.39 54.24 49.02
N ILE A 17 -35.86 54.43 50.20
CA ILE A 17 -36.35 54.00 51.51
C ILE A 17 -36.15 52.53 51.91
N ALA A 18 -35.40 52.41 52.97
CA ALA A 18 -35.09 51.29 53.80
C ALA A 18 -36.34 50.60 54.41
N MET A 19 -36.27 49.24 54.44
CA MET A 19 -36.77 48.47 55.56
C MET A 19 -35.90 47.26 55.81
N ALA A 20 -35.19 47.28 56.91
CA ALA A 20 -34.40 46.17 57.39
C ALA A 20 -35.33 45.09 57.90
N GLN A 21 -35.33 43.92 57.26
CA GLN A 21 -35.81 42.70 57.89
C GLN A 21 -34.63 41.73 57.98
N SER A 22 -34.28 41.36 59.20
CA SER A 22 -33.31 40.37 59.57
C SER A 22 -33.79 39.01 59.12
N ILE A 23 -33.19 38.47 58.04
CA ILE A 23 -33.32 37.09 57.62
C ILE A 23 -32.12 36.35 58.21
N GLN A 24 -32.41 35.48 59.20
CA GLN A 24 -31.45 34.48 59.68
C GLN A 24 -31.01 33.59 58.55
N ALA A 25 -29.73 33.66 58.22
CA ALA A 25 -29.10 32.77 57.22
C ALA A 25 -29.01 31.36 57.83
N SER A 26 -29.74 30.45 57.24
CA SER A 26 -29.51 29.01 57.42
C SER A 26 -28.14 28.65 56.81
N PRO A 27 -27.38 27.73 57.37
CA PRO A 27 -26.13 27.30 56.82
C PRO A 27 -26.35 26.66 55.43
N VAL A 28 -25.89 27.32 54.38
CA VAL A 28 -25.82 26.70 53.04
C VAL A 28 -24.77 25.60 53.12
N GLU A 29 -25.20 24.36 53.08
CA GLU A 29 -24.33 23.22 52.82
C GLU A 29 -23.59 23.50 51.52
N LYS A 30 -22.29 23.73 51.60
CA LYS A 30 -21.40 23.73 50.45
C LYS A 30 -21.34 22.28 49.96
N HIS A 31 -22.29 21.89 49.13
CA HIS A 31 -22.15 20.68 48.35
C HIS A 31 -20.91 20.83 47.47
N ASP A 32 -20.03 19.87 47.61
CA ASP A 32 -18.73 19.74 46.98
C ASP A 32 -18.89 19.46 45.46
N PHE A 33 -19.48 20.42 44.76
CA PHE A 33 -19.85 20.35 43.35
C PHE A 33 -18.61 20.36 42.40
N THR A 34 -17.46 20.75 42.95
CA THR A 34 -16.18 20.80 42.20
C THR A 34 -15.47 19.47 42.18
N SER A 35 -15.54 18.70 43.28
CA SER A 35 -14.92 17.38 43.40
C SER A 35 -15.63 16.33 42.52
N SER A 36 -16.95 16.37 42.44
CA SER A 36 -17.74 15.45 41.61
C SER A 36 -17.47 15.64 40.13
N LYS A 37 -17.46 16.88 39.61
CA LYS A 37 -17.13 17.18 38.19
C LYS A 37 -15.70 16.88 37.84
N LEU A 38 -14.76 17.03 38.77
CA LEU A 38 -13.36 16.68 38.55
C LEU A 38 -13.22 15.16 38.43
N ASN A 39 -13.86 14.40 39.29
CA ASN A 39 -13.85 12.93 39.24
C ASN A 39 -14.50 12.41 37.94
N GLU A 40 -15.64 12.99 37.54
CA GLU A 40 -16.29 12.66 36.28
C GLU A 40 -15.40 12.94 35.05
N SER A 41 -14.72 14.08 35.03
CA SER A 41 -13.78 14.41 33.93
C SER A 41 -12.52 13.52 33.90
N ILE A 42 -12.07 13.04 35.06
CA ILE A 42 -10.98 12.06 35.16
C ILE A 42 -11.45 10.70 34.65
N GLN A 43 -12.66 10.30 34.98
CA GLN A 43 -13.24 9.04 34.53
C GLN A 43 -13.42 9.02 33.01
N ILE A 44 -13.99 10.06 32.43
CA ILE A 44 -14.14 10.23 30.97
C ILE A 44 -12.79 10.18 30.26
N LYS A 45 -11.75 10.84 30.81
CA LYS A 45 -10.40 10.76 30.22
C LYS A 45 -9.82 9.36 30.24
N LYS A 46 -10.05 8.59 31.32
CA LYS A 46 -9.60 7.20 31.42
C LYS A 46 -10.34 6.28 30.43
N GLU A 47 -11.64 6.48 30.25
CA GLU A 47 -12.44 5.75 29.28
C GLU A 47 -11.99 6.02 27.85
N ILE A 48 -11.75 7.30 27.49
CA ILE A 48 -11.21 7.69 26.17
C ILE A 48 -9.82 7.07 25.93
N GLU A 49 -8.96 7.05 26.94
CA GLU A 49 -7.63 6.46 26.82
C GLU A 49 -7.70 4.93 26.68
N LEU A 50 -8.60 4.29 27.40
CA LEU A 50 -8.84 2.85 27.29
C LEU A 50 -9.44 2.46 25.92
N GLU A 51 -10.40 3.24 25.41
CA GLU A 51 -10.95 3.05 24.07
C GLU A 51 -9.88 3.23 22.99
N LYS A 52 -9.00 4.24 23.12
CA LYS A 52 -7.88 4.44 22.22
C LYS A 52 -6.87 3.28 22.26
N GLN A 53 -6.58 2.75 23.46
CA GLN A 53 -5.73 1.59 23.60
C GLN A 53 -6.36 0.35 22.98
N GLN A 54 -7.63 0.08 23.22
CA GLN A 54 -8.36 -1.04 22.62
C GLN A 54 -8.45 -0.92 21.10
N GLN A 55 -8.62 0.29 20.59
CA GLN A 55 -8.67 0.56 19.16
C GLN A 55 -7.27 0.41 18.52
N ALA A 56 -6.22 0.82 19.22
CA ALA A 56 -4.83 0.60 18.79
C ALA A 56 -4.43 -0.90 18.81
N GLU A 57 -4.85 -1.64 19.84
CA GLU A 57 -4.64 -3.09 19.94
C GLU A 57 -5.46 -3.86 18.89
N ALA A 58 -6.67 -3.41 18.56
CA ALA A 58 -7.50 -3.99 17.49
C ALA A 58 -6.84 -3.76 16.12
N LEU A 59 -6.34 -2.56 15.84
CA LEU A 59 -5.58 -2.24 14.62
C LEU A 59 -4.26 -3.03 14.54
N ASP A 60 -3.57 -3.26 15.65
CA ASP A 60 -2.33 -4.05 15.68
C ASP A 60 -2.60 -5.57 15.55
N ASN A 61 -3.83 -6.00 15.84
CA ASN A 61 -4.28 -7.39 15.64
C ASN A 61 -4.90 -7.63 14.24
N GLU A 62 -5.24 -6.59 13.50
CA GLU A 62 -5.66 -6.73 12.12
C GLU A 62 -4.44 -7.13 11.28
N SER A 63 -4.55 -8.25 10.56
CA SER A 63 -3.46 -8.74 9.71
C SER A 63 -3.13 -7.71 8.62
N LYS A 64 -1.93 -7.18 8.68
CA LYS A 64 -1.40 -6.21 7.71
C LYS A 64 -1.13 -6.94 6.41
N ILE A 65 -1.88 -6.65 5.35
CA ILE A 65 -1.68 -7.30 4.04
C ILE A 65 -0.52 -6.64 3.31
N VAL A 66 0.36 -7.48 2.73
CA VAL A 66 1.48 -7.08 1.89
C VAL A 66 1.56 -7.97 0.65
N TYR A 67 1.96 -7.42 -0.48
CA TYR A 67 2.15 -8.15 -1.73
C TYR A 67 3.65 -8.19 -2.06
N LEU A 68 4.22 -9.40 -2.03
CA LEU A 68 5.57 -9.65 -2.54
C LEU A 68 5.48 -9.88 -4.05
N THR A 69 6.21 -9.11 -4.83
CA THR A 69 6.20 -9.25 -6.29
C THR A 69 7.62 -9.32 -6.83
N PHE A 70 7.86 -10.26 -7.76
CA PHE A 70 9.17 -10.53 -8.33
C PHE A 70 9.13 -10.36 -9.85
N ASP A 71 10.00 -9.51 -10.37
CA ASP A 71 10.12 -9.22 -11.80
C ASP A 71 11.29 -9.97 -12.44
N ASP A 72 11.33 -9.99 -13.78
CA ASP A 72 12.38 -10.51 -14.66
C ASP A 72 12.48 -12.04 -14.75
N GLY A 73 11.97 -12.80 -13.80
CA GLY A 73 12.06 -14.26 -13.77
C GLY A 73 11.38 -14.98 -14.96
N PRO A 74 11.40 -16.32 -14.96
CA PRO A 74 12.19 -17.16 -14.09
C PRO A 74 13.69 -17.12 -14.39
N SER A 75 14.51 -17.34 -13.37
CA SER A 75 15.95 -17.51 -13.46
C SER A 75 16.37 -18.92 -13.00
N PRO A 76 17.64 -19.32 -13.18
CA PRO A 76 18.15 -20.57 -12.60
C PRO A 76 18.02 -20.64 -11.06
N PHE A 77 17.75 -19.52 -10.40
CA PHE A 77 17.63 -19.44 -8.93
C PHE A 77 16.19 -19.43 -8.44
N THR A 78 15.21 -19.36 -9.33
CA THR A 78 13.78 -19.29 -8.98
C THR A 78 13.34 -20.46 -8.10
N GLY A 79 13.85 -21.69 -8.36
CA GLY A 79 13.56 -22.83 -7.51
C GLY A 79 13.92 -22.61 -6.05
N GLN A 80 15.09 -21.99 -5.77
CA GLN A 80 15.51 -21.62 -4.41
C GLN A 80 14.62 -20.51 -3.81
N LEU A 81 14.15 -19.57 -4.65
CA LEU A 81 13.22 -18.52 -4.23
C LEU A 81 11.89 -19.12 -3.79
N LEU A 82 11.33 -20.08 -4.55
CA LEU A 82 10.09 -20.77 -4.17
C LEU A 82 10.26 -21.57 -2.87
N ASP A 83 11.38 -22.32 -2.72
CA ASP A 83 11.68 -23.05 -1.49
C ASP A 83 11.70 -22.12 -0.27
N LEU A 84 12.31 -20.95 -0.43
CA LEU A 84 12.41 -19.95 0.63
C LEU A 84 11.04 -19.37 0.99
N LEU A 85 10.22 -18.98 0.01
CA LEU A 85 8.87 -18.46 0.23
C LEU A 85 8.00 -19.50 0.94
N ASN A 86 8.06 -20.76 0.52
CA ASN A 86 7.35 -21.88 1.15
C ASN A 86 7.81 -22.12 2.61
N GLN A 87 9.12 -22.06 2.86
CA GLN A 87 9.67 -22.20 4.21
C GLN A 87 9.10 -21.17 5.19
N TYR A 88 8.86 -19.96 4.72
CA TYR A 88 8.27 -18.87 5.52
C TYR A 88 6.74 -18.79 5.41
N HIS A 89 6.09 -19.67 4.64
CA HIS A 89 4.65 -19.64 4.34
C HIS A 89 4.19 -18.31 3.75
N MET A 90 4.97 -17.78 2.79
CA MET A 90 4.72 -16.50 2.14
C MET A 90 4.18 -16.70 0.73
N GLU A 91 3.09 -16.02 0.40
CA GLU A 91 2.55 -15.91 -0.95
C GLU A 91 3.27 -14.83 -1.75
N ALA A 92 3.36 -14.97 -3.07
CA ALA A 92 4.00 -13.99 -3.96
C ALA A 92 3.39 -14.02 -5.37
N THR A 93 3.63 -12.93 -6.12
CA THR A 93 3.28 -12.81 -7.54
C THR A 93 4.54 -12.62 -8.37
N PHE A 94 4.64 -13.35 -9.47
CA PHE A 94 5.78 -13.32 -10.38
C PHE A 94 5.39 -12.70 -11.71
N PHE A 95 6.02 -11.58 -12.08
CA PHE A 95 5.90 -10.96 -13.40
C PHE A 95 7.07 -11.39 -14.26
N MET A 96 6.81 -12.26 -15.22
CA MET A 96 7.84 -13.02 -15.92
C MET A 96 8.04 -12.57 -17.37
N LEU A 97 9.26 -12.72 -17.86
CA LEU A 97 9.60 -12.52 -19.27
C LEU A 97 9.33 -13.78 -20.08
N GLY A 98 8.67 -13.65 -21.23
CA GLY A 98 8.29 -14.79 -22.06
C GLY A 98 9.45 -15.71 -22.44
N PRO A 99 10.63 -15.23 -22.87
CA PRO A 99 11.80 -16.08 -23.12
C PRO A 99 12.27 -16.86 -21.90
N ASN A 100 12.18 -16.26 -20.70
CA ASN A 100 12.59 -16.92 -19.46
C ASN A 100 11.60 -18.04 -19.07
N ILE A 101 10.29 -17.84 -19.28
CA ILE A 101 9.27 -18.89 -19.11
C ILE A 101 9.59 -20.10 -19.98
N LYS A 102 9.89 -19.87 -21.27
CA LYS A 102 10.24 -20.95 -22.22
C LYS A 102 11.51 -21.70 -21.82
N ASN A 103 12.48 -21.01 -21.19
CA ASN A 103 13.73 -21.63 -20.73
C ASN A 103 13.60 -22.41 -19.42
N HIS A 104 12.59 -22.11 -18.60
CA HIS A 104 12.39 -22.70 -17.29
C HIS A 104 10.93 -23.17 -17.06
N PRO A 105 10.34 -24.00 -17.94
CA PRO A 105 8.93 -24.34 -17.90
C PRO A 105 8.54 -25.07 -16.61
N ASP A 106 9.38 -25.98 -16.10
CA ASP A 106 9.08 -26.78 -14.91
C ASP A 106 8.89 -25.92 -13.65
N VAL A 107 9.69 -24.86 -13.50
CA VAL A 107 9.57 -23.97 -12.33
C VAL A 107 8.35 -23.06 -12.43
N VAL A 108 7.91 -22.69 -13.63
CA VAL A 108 6.65 -21.94 -13.83
C VAL A 108 5.44 -22.81 -13.50
N GLN A 109 5.44 -24.09 -13.93
CA GLN A 109 4.40 -25.04 -13.54
C GLN A 109 4.38 -25.19 -12.01
N ARG A 110 5.54 -25.33 -11.38
CA ARG A 110 5.68 -25.41 -9.93
C ARG A 110 5.11 -24.17 -9.22
N MET A 111 5.33 -22.95 -9.74
CA MET A 111 4.73 -21.72 -9.18
C MET A 111 3.21 -21.85 -9.08
N VAL A 112 2.57 -22.28 -10.16
CA VAL A 112 1.12 -22.42 -10.23
C VAL A 112 0.62 -23.53 -9.29
N ASP A 113 1.28 -24.69 -9.28
CA ASP A 113 0.92 -25.83 -8.45
C ASP A 113 1.02 -25.50 -6.94
N GLU A 114 1.95 -24.62 -6.56
CA GLU A 114 2.17 -24.18 -5.19
C GLU A 114 1.35 -22.93 -4.81
N GLY A 115 0.51 -22.40 -5.72
CA GLY A 115 -0.44 -21.33 -5.44
C GLY A 115 0.13 -19.91 -5.57
N PHE A 116 1.32 -19.74 -6.14
CA PHE A 116 1.84 -18.42 -6.49
C PHE A 116 1.11 -17.86 -7.72
N ALA A 117 0.91 -16.53 -7.75
CA ALA A 117 0.33 -15.89 -8.92
C ALA A 117 1.39 -15.63 -9.99
N VAL A 118 0.99 -15.76 -11.24
CA VAL A 118 1.83 -15.57 -12.42
C VAL A 118 1.26 -14.47 -13.30
N GLY A 119 2.13 -13.60 -13.81
CA GLY A 119 1.79 -12.48 -14.67
C GLY A 119 2.90 -12.22 -15.70
N MET A 120 2.65 -11.27 -16.58
CA MET A 120 3.54 -10.95 -17.70
C MET A 120 4.39 -9.71 -17.40
N HIS A 121 5.69 -9.79 -17.77
CA HIS A 121 6.61 -8.65 -17.78
C HIS A 121 7.09 -8.28 -19.20
N GLY A 122 6.45 -8.86 -20.21
CA GLY A 122 6.79 -8.67 -21.60
C GLY A 122 7.67 -9.77 -22.18
N ILE A 123 8.22 -9.50 -23.35
CA ILE A 123 9.07 -10.42 -24.12
C ILE A 123 10.49 -9.90 -24.22
N THR A 124 10.66 -8.64 -24.62
CA THR A 124 11.97 -8.09 -24.96
C THR A 124 12.71 -7.43 -23.82
N HIS A 125 11.97 -6.93 -22.81
CA HIS A 125 12.48 -6.04 -21.75
C HIS A 125 13.37 -4.90 -22.32
N ASN A 126 13.05 -4.44 -23.53
CA ASN A 126 13.79 -3.37 -24.22
C ASN A 126 12.85 -2.18 -24.44
N ALA A 127 13.12 -1.05 -23.76
CA ALA A 127 12.26 0.12 -23.80
C ALA A 127 11.97 0.60 -25.25
N LYS A 128 12.98 0.57 -26.14
CA LYS A 128 12.80 0.98 -27.54
C LYS A 128 11.96 0.02 -28.37
N GLN A 129 11.79 -1.22 -27.93
CA GLN A 129 10.95 -2.22 -28.61
C GLN A 129 9.56 -2.24 -28.04
N ILE A 130 9.42 -2.43 -26.73
CA ILE A 130 8.11 -2.55 -26.09
C ILE A 130 7.28 -1.27 -26.17
N TYR A 131 7.91 -0.08 -26.22
CA TYR A 131 7.20 1.21 -26.31
C TYR A 131 7.30 1.90 -27.68
N GLN A 132 7.70 1.16 -28.73
CA GLN A 132 7.90 1.73 -30.08
C GLN A 132 6.62 2.21 -30.78
N SER A 133 5.47 1.69 -30.38
CA SER A 133 4.16 2.04 -30.97
C SER A 133 3.02 1.81 -29.95
N PRO A 134 1.84 2.42 -30.18
CA PRO A 134 0.70 2.24 -29.27
C PRO A 134 0.27 0.79 -29.03
N LYS A 135 0.51 -0.11 -29.97
CA LYS A 135 0.15 -1.53 -29.86
C LYS A 135 1.30 -2.45 -29.41
N ALA A 136 2.53 -1.96 -29.38
CA ALA A 136 3.68 -2.81 -29.07
C ALA A 136 3.62 -3.43 -27.65
N PRO A 137 3.27 -2.67 -26.58
CA PRO A 137 3.12 -3.27 -25.26
C PRO A 137 2.03 -4.36 -25.23
N LEU A 138 0.89 -4.09 -25.89
CA LEU A 138 -0.18 -5.08 -25.98
C LEU A 138 0.29 -6.38 -26.66
N SER A 139 1.04 -6.26 -27.76
CA SER A 139 1.54 -7.44 -28.49
C SER A 139 2.43 -8.32 -27.62
N GLU A 140 3.37 -7.71 -26.86
CA GLU A 140 4.24 -8.44 -25.95
C GLU A 140 3.48 -9.09 -24.78
N MET A 141 2.47 -8.41 -24.22
CA MET A 141 1.66 -8.97 -23.13
C MET A 141 0.77 -10.11 -23.61
N LEU A 142 0.16 -10.02 -24.80
CA LEU A 142 -0.62 -11.11 -25.38
C LEU A 142 0.25 -12.35 -25.68
N GLU A 143 1.48 -12.14 -26.19
CA GLU A 143 2.42 -13.26 -26.38
C GLU A 143 2.80 -13.90 -25.05
N GLY A 144 3.13 -13.10 -24.03
CA GLY A 144 3.43 -13.59 -22.69
C GLY A 144 2.25 -14.35 -22.05
N GLN A 145 1.03 -13.82 -22.17
CA GLN A 145 -0.19 -14.48 -21.70
C GLN A 145 -0.37 -15.86 -22.36
N LYS A 146 -0.24 -15.91 -23.67
CA LYS A 146 -0.33 -17.17 -24.39
C LYS A 146 0.72 -18.18 -23.94
N ILE A 147 1.96 -17.78 -23.72
CA ILE A 147 3.03 -18.68 -23.23
C ILE A 147 2.67 -19.25 -21.86
N ILE A 148 2.17 -18.43 -20.93
CA ILE A 148 1.74 -18.87 -19.59
C ILE A 148 0.55 -19.84 -19.72
N GLU A 149 -0.47 -19.47 -20.49
CA GLU A 149 -1.68 -20.27 -20.66
C GLU A 149 -1.41 -21.62 -21.35
N ASP A 150 -0.61 -21.62 -22.42
CA ASP A 150 -0.23 -22.88 -23.11
C ASP A 150 0.55 -23.83 -22.19
N LEU A 151 1.36 -23.27 -21.27
CA LEU A 151 2.20 -24.07 -20.37
C LEU A 151 1.42 -24.58 -19.15
N THR A 152 0.62 -23.73 -18.52
CA THR A 152 0.07 -23.97 -17.18
C THR A 152 -1.45 -24.10 -17.16
N GLY A 153 -2.14 -23.77 -18.24
CA GLY A 153 -3.60 -23.65 -18.29
C GLY A 153 -4.16 -22.40 -17.57
N VAL A 154 -3.31 -21.55 -16.99
CA VAL A 154 -3.75 -20.35 -16.25
C VAL A 154 -3.89 -19.17 -17.20
N HIS A 155 -5.09 -18.61 -17.28
CA HIS A 155 -5.36 -17.35 -17.97
C HIS A 155 -5.14 -16.18 -17.03
N SER A 156 -3.96 -15.55 -17.08
CA SER A 156 -3.62 -14.39 -16.25
C SER A 156 -3.80 -13.08 -17.02
N ASN A 157 -4.43 -12.11 -16.38
CA ASN A 157 -4.50 -10.71 -16.88
C ASN A 157 -3.53 -9.77 -16.16
N LEU A 158 -2.69 -10.29 -15.25
CA LEU A 158 -1.74 -9.50 -14.49
C LEU A 158 -0.57 -9.11 -15.35
N VAL A 159 -0.33 -7.82 -15.51
CA VAL A 159 0.84 -7.30 -16.25
C VAL A 159 1.59 -6.27 -15.42
N ARG A 160 2.90 -6.33 -15.51
CA ARG A 160 3.78 -5.25 -15.07
C ARG A 160 4.69 -4.86 -16.23
N LEU A 161 4.70 -3.57 -16.54
CA LEU A 161 5.47 -3.06 -17.66
C LEU A 161 6.94 -2.91 -17.25
N PRO A 162 7.90 -3.31 -18.13
CA PRO A 162 9.32 -3.01 -17.94
C PRO A 162 9.53 -1.53 -17.61
N TYR A 163 10.31 -1.24 -16.57
CA TYR A 163 10.59 0.12 -16.07
C TYR A 163 9.38 0.83 -15.43
N GLY A 164 8.27 0.12 -15.18
CA GLY A 164 7.02 0.68 -14.70
C GLY A 164 6.16 1.34 -15.80
N SER A 165 4.93 1.70 -15.43
CA SER A 165 3.98 2.29 -16.38
C SER A 165 4.22 3.79 -16.65
N VAL A 166 5.14 4.43 -15.94
CA VAL A 166 5.58 5.82 -16.14
C VAL A 166 7.11 5.81 -16.25
N PRO A 167 7.72 6.49 -17.22
CA PRO A 167 7.11 7.49 -18.12
C PRO A 167 6.70 6.97 -19.51
N TYR A 168 6.97 5.71 -19.87
CA TYR A 168 6.96 5.28 -21.27
C TYR A 168 5.60 4.75 -21.76
N LEU A 169 4.73 4.27 -20.86
CA LEU A 169 3.41 3.77 -21.23
C LEU A 169 2.44 4.94 -21.45
N THR A 170 2.30 5.39 -22.70
CA THR A 170 1.41 6.49 -23.08
C THR A 170 -0.07 6.15 -22.85
N MET A 171 -0.95 7.17 -22.88
CA MET A 171 -2.39 6.95 -22.70
C MET A 171 -3.00 6.02 -23.75
N ASP A 172 -2.54 6.12 -25.01
CA ASP A 172 -3.01 5.24 -26.08
C ASP A 172 -2.63 3.78 -25.82
N MET A 173 -1.41 3.52 -25.35
CA MET A 173 -0.94 2.18 -24.96
C MET A 173 -1.78 1.61 -23.82
N ARG A 174 -2.10 2.43 -22.79
CA ARG A 174 -2.96 2.03 -21.66
C ARG A 174 -4.35 1.64 -22.13
N VAL A 175 -4.94 2.41 -23.04
CA VAL A 175 -6.26 2.11 -23.63
C VAL A 175 -6.26 0.76 -24.36
N TYR A 176 -5.18 0.40 -25.06
CA TYR A 176 -5.08 -0.90 -25.72
C TYR A 176 -5.01 -2.05 -24.71
N LEU A 177 -4.22 -1.92 -23.65
CA LEU A 177 -4.12 -2.93 -22.59
C LEU A 177 -5.46 -3.09 -21.84
N ASP A 178 -6.08 -1.99 -21.46
CA ASP A 178 -7.36 -1.99 -20.73
C ASP A 178 -8.50 -2.65 -21.54
N LYS A 179 -8.61 -2.35 -22.85
CA LYS A 179 -9.58 -2.97 -23.76
C LYS A 179 -9.44 -4.48 -23.88
N HIS A 180 -8.28 -5.03 -23.60
CA HIS A 180 -8.01 -6.46 -23.58
C HIS A 180 -8.07 -7.06 -22.17
N GLY A 181 -8.52 -6.29 -21.18
CA GLY A 181 -8.74 -6.74 -19.81
C GLY A 181 -7.48 -6.83 -18.95
N PHE A 182 -6.33 -6.38 -19.45
CA PHE A 182 -5.09 -6.43 -18.67
C PHE A 182 -5.11 -5.50 -17.47
N LYS A 183 -4.58 -5.98 -16.35
CA LYS A 183 -4.45 -5.29 -15.06
C LYS A 183 -3.00 -4.83 -14.90
N ILE A 184 -2.77 -3.52 -15.08
CA ILE A 184 -1.41 -2.95 -15.02
C ILE A 184 -1.05 -2.71 -13.56
N TRP A 185 -0.13 -3.51 -13.02
CA TRP A 185 0.36 -3.42 -11.67
C TRP A 185 1.73 -2.74 -11.61
N ASP A 186 1.79 -1.58 -11.01
CA ASP A 186 3.03 -0.98 -10.55
C ASP A 186 3.30 -1.38 -9.09
N TRP A 187 4.06 -0.62 -8.35
CA TRP A 187 4.43 -0.85 -6.96
C TRP A 187 4.36 0.44 -6.16
N ASN A 188 4.27 0.34 -4.84
CA ASN A 188 4.39 1.48 -3.94
C ASN A 188 5.56 1.35 -2.96
N VAL A 189 6.29 0.21 -3.01
CA VAL A 189 7.57 0.00 -2.34
C VAL A 189 8.59 -0.48 -3.37
N ASP A 190 9.56 0.38 -3.69
CA ASP A 190 10.69 0.03 -4.57
C ASP A 190 11.87 -0.44 -3.71
N SER A 191 12.22 -1.72 -3.81
CA SER A 191 13.34 -2.26 -3.05
C SER A 191 14.69 -1.69 -3.47
N GLU A 192 14.84 -1.32 -4.74
CA GLU A 192 16.13 -1.01 -5.36
C GLU A 192 17.15 -2.17 -5.25
N ASP A 193 16.70 -3.41 -5.10
CA ASP A 193 17.55 -4.59 -4.97
C ASP A 193 18.48 -4.78 -6.19
N TRP A 194 17.99 -4.38 -7.37
CA TRP A 194 18.73 -4.38 -8.62
C TRP A 194 19.95 -3.44 -8.62
N ALA A 195 19.91 -2.35 -7.83
CA ALA A 195 20.98 -1.35 -7.72
C ALA A 195 21.86 -1.59 -6.49
N LEU A 196 21.23 -1.84 -5.32
CA LEU A 196 21.92 -1.95 -4.03
C LEU A 196 22.69 -3.25 -3.88
N LYS A 197 22.17 -4.36 -4.39
CA LYS A 197 22.81 -5.70 -4.41
C LYS A 197 23.31 -6.22 -3.04
N ASP A 198 22.83 -5.66 -1.93
CA ASP A 198 23.19 -6.03 -0.59
C ASP A 198 22.01 -5.84 0.38
N ASN A 199 22.21 -6.07 1.68
CA ASN A 199 21.16 -6.02 2.69
C ASN A 199 20.53 -4.62 2.92
N ARG A 200 21.01 -3.56 2.29
CA ARG A 200 20.44 -2.21 2.43
C ARG A 200 19.03 -2.14 1.87
N PHE A 201 18.74 -2.90 0.80
CA PHE A 201 17.38 -2.95 0.26
C PHE A 201 16.37 -3.48 1.29
N VAL A 202 16.75 -4.44 2.13
CA VAL A 202 15.88 -4.99 3.17
C VAL A 202 15.42 -3.91 4.16
N ASN A 203 16.34 -3.08 4.63
CA ASN A 203 16.03 -2.01 5.57
C ASN A 203 15.11 -0.96 4.93
N LYS A 204 15.36 -0.62 3.65
CA LYS A 204 14.51 0.29 2.88
C LYS A 204 13.09 -0.25 2.76
N VAL A 205 12.95 -1.50 2.32
CA VAL A 205 11.64 -2.17 2.17
C VAL A 205 10.89 -2.20 3.50
N ILE A 206 11.55 -2.59 4.60
CA ILE A 206 10.94 -2.62 5.93
C ILE A 206 10.37 -1.25 6.30
N GLN A 207 11.19 -0.20 6.16
CA GLN A 207 10.78 1.15 6.53
C GLN A 207 9.58 1.65 5.70
N GLU A 208 9.61 1.45 4.38
CA GLU A 208 8.53 1.86 3.48
C GLU A 208 7.25 1.04 3.72
N THR A 209 7.38 -0.28 3.92
CA THR A 209 6.28 -1.19 4.27
C THR A 209 5.57 -0.74 5.55
N ASP A 210 6.32 -0.44 6.62
CA ASP A 210 5.74 0.02 7.87
C ASP A 210 5.06 1.38 7.74
N ASN A 211 5.61 2.29 6.93
CA ASN A 211 5.02 3.61 6.71
C ASN A 211 3.67 3.51 6.00
N LEU A 212 3.59 2.70 4.93
CA LEU A 212 2.34 2.47 4.19
C LEU A 212 1.31 1.75 5.05
N SER A 213 1.69 0.72 5.77
CA SER A 213 0.77 -0.01 6.66
C SER A 213 0.19 0.89 7.76
N ARG A 214 1.00 1.79 8.34
CA ARG A 214 0.50 2.79 9.30
C ARG A 214 -0.44 3.82 8.66
N ALA A 215 -0.31 4.06 7.35
CA ALA A 215 -1.23 4.90 6.59
C ALA A 215 -2.51 4.15 6.16
N GLY A 216 -2.66 2.86 6.48
CA GLY A 216 -3.79 2.03 6.06
C GLY A 216 -3.69 1.56 4.61
N GLU A 217 -2.50 1.63 4.00
CA GLU A 217 -2.25 1.18 2.64
C GLU A 217 -1.57 -0.19 2.63
N SER A 218 -1.91 -1.03 1.65
CA SER A 218 -1.24 -2.31 1.45
C SER A 218 0.04 -2.13 0.63
N PRO A 219 1.23 -2.49 1.17
CA PRO A 219 2.47 -2.44 0.43
C PRO A 219 2.49 -3.44 -0.74
N ILE A 220 2.88 -2.96 -1.92
CA ILE A 220 3.18 -3.78 -3.10
C ILE A 220 4.67 -3.61 -3.36
N ILE A 221 5.43 -4.64 -3.01
CA ILE A 221 6.89 -4.59 -2.98
C ILE A 221 7.45 -5.10 -4.30
N LEU A 222 8.20 -4.24 -5.01
CA LEU A 222 8.99 -4.64 -6.17
C LEU A 222 10.29 -5.28 -5.70
N LEU A 223 10.50 -6.51 -6.14
CA LEU A 223 11.73 -7.28 -6.02
C LEU A 223 12.09 -7.91 -7.38
N HIS A 224 13.30 -8.44 -7.51
CA HIS A 224 13.71 -9.15 -8.71
C HIS A 224 14.19 -10.57 -8.37
N ASP A 225 13.97 -11.49 -9.30
CA ASP A 225 14.45 -12.87 -9.21
C ASP A 225 15.97 -12.93 -9.50
N LYS A 226 16.75 -12.54 -8.48
CA LYS A 226 18.21 -12.42 -8.56
C LYS A 226 18.90 -13.05 -7.35
N PRO A 227 20.10 -13.63 -7.52
CA PRO A 227 20.82 -14.27 -6.41
C PRO A 227 21.02 -13.36 -5.20
N GLU A 228 21.33 -12.08 -5.45
CA GLU A 228 21.57 -11.10 -4.40
C GLU A 228 20.31 -10.82 -3.60
N THR A 229 19.14 -10.74 -4.28
CA THR A 229 17.84 -10.59 -3.63
C THR A 229 17.54 -11.80 -2.76
N ILE A 230 17.66 -13.01 -3.32
CA ILE A 230 17.40 -14.29 -2.62
C ILE A 230 18.29 -14.43 -1.39
N GLN A 231 19.56 -14.05 -1.47
CA GLN A 231 20.52 -14.15 -0.35
C GLN A 231 20.06 -13.37 0.89
N TYR A 232 19.45 -12.21 0.71
CA TYR A 232 19.04 -11.34 1.83
C TYR A 232 17.54 -11.40 2.15
N LEU A 233 16.75 -12.03 1.28
CA LEU A 233 15.30 -12.16 1.44
C LEU A 233 14.88 -12.78 2.79
N PRO A 234 15.58 -13.78 3.37
CA PRO A 234 15.24 -14.33 4.67
C PRO A 234 15.09 -13.31 5.78
N LYS A 235 15.87 -12.21 5.74
CA LYS A 235 15.77 -11.13 6.73
C LYS A 235 14.44 -10.37 6.60
N LEU A 236 14.01 -10.12 5.38
CA LEU A 236 12.73 -9.47 5.09
C LEU A 236 11.56 -10.38 5.49
N LEU A 237 11.58 -11.66 5.06
CA LEU A 237 10.51 -12.61 5.36
C LEU A 237 10.34 -12.84 6.86
N ASN A 238 11.45 -12.98 7.60
CA ASN A 238 11.43 -13.09 9.05
C ASN A 238 10.86 -11.82 9.73
N TYR A 239 11.17 -10.64 9.19
CA TYR A 239 10.59 -9.39 9.68
C TYR A 239 9.08 -9.35 9.47
N LEU A 240 8.61 -9.65 8.27
CA LEU A 240 7.18 -9.68 7.93
C LEU A 240 6.42 -10.66 8.83
N GLN A 241 6.96 -11.87 9.00
CA GLN A 241 6.35 -12.90 9.85
C GLN A 241 6.27 -12.45 11.32
N LYS A 242 7.36 -11.92 11.89
CA LYS A 242 7.39 -11.43 13.28
C LYS A 242 6.44 -10.27 13.54
N ASN A 243 6.21 -9.43 12.54
CA ASN A 243 5.32 -8.26 12.65
C ASN A 243 3.90 -8.52 12.14
N LYS A 244 3.52 -9.81 12.02
CA LYS A 244 2.18 -10.30 11.66
C LYS A 244 1.69 -9.79 10.28
N TYR A 245 2.60 -9.54 9.34
CA TYR A 245 2.24 -9.28 7.97
C TYR A 245 1.76 -10.58 7.32
N GLN A 246 0.63 -10.51 6.62
CA GLN A 246 0.14 -11.58 5.74
C GLN A 246 0.47 -11.23 4.31
N THR A 247 1.21 -12.09 3.64
CA THR A 247 1.40 -11.97 2.20
C THR A 247 0.17 -12.46 1.45
N LYS A 248 -0.14 -11.83 0.33
CA LYS A 248 -1.20 -12.23 -0.59
C LYS A 248 -0.70 -12.16 -2.03
N VAL A 249 -1.32 -12.97 -2.90
CA VAL A 249 -1.11 -12.87 -4.34
C VAL A 249 -1.97 -11.76 -4.93
N LEU A 250 -1.52 -11.16 -6.03
CA LEU A 250 -2.35 -10.29 -6.87
C LEU A 250 -3.30 -11.15 -7.70
N THR A 251 -4.52 -10.67 -7.93
CA THR A 251 -5.56 -11.41 -8.65
C THR A 251 -6.19 -10.59 -9.78
N ASN A 252 -6.85 -11.26 -10.72
CA ASN A 252 -7.47 -10.62 -11.89
C ASN A 252 -8.66 -9.71 -11.54
N ASP A 253 -9.30 -9.91 -10.39
CA ASP A 253 -10.49 -9.18 -9.93
C ASP A 253 -10.15 -7.96 -9.05
N GLN A 254 -8.92 -7.84 -8.60
CA GLN A 254 -8.47 -6.68 -7.82
C GLN A 254 -8.32 -5.43 -8.70
N THR A 255 -8.54 -4.27 -8.08
CA THR A 255 -8.20 -2.98 -8.70
C THR A 255 -6.68 -2.78 -8.62
N PRO A 256 -5.99 -2.62 -9.76
CA PRO A 256 -4.54 -2.52 -9.75
C PRO A 256 -4.06 -1.16 -9.23
N TYR A 257 -2.93 -1.17 -8.52
CA TYR A 257 -2.17 0.03 -8.25
C TYR A 257 -1.34 0.39 -9.48
N THR A 258 -1.65 1.52 -10.10
CA THR A 258 -1.04 1.94 -11.37
C THR A 258 -0.56 3.39 -11.26
N PHE A 259 0.68 3.65 -11.67
CA PHE A 259 1.22 5.01 -11.70
C PHE A 259 0.42 5.91 -12.65
N GLN A 260 0.09 7.10 -12.15
CA GLN A 260 -0.65 8.07 -12.94
C GLN A 260 0.28 8.88 -13.84
N CYS A 261 -0.10 9.01 -15.11
CA CYS A 261 0.69 9.80 -16.08
C CYS A 261 0.81 11.28 -15.66
N ASN A 262 -0.31 11.94 -15.41
CA ASN A 262 -0.36 13.37 -15.00
C ASN A 262 0.60 14.25 -15.82
N GLY A 263 0.63 14.08 -17.15
CA GLY A 263 1.54 14.79 -18.05
C GLY A 263 2.99 14.27 -18.09
N ARG A 264 3.32 13.18 -17.38
CA ARG A 264 4.67 12.60 -17.33
C ARG A 264 4.94 11.48 -18.35
N CYS A 265 3.90 11.00 -19.05
CA CYS A 265 4.08 9.94 -20.03
C CYS A 265 4.36 10.51 -21.42
N TYR A 266 5.36 9.95 -22.09
CA TYR A 266 5.80 10.36 -23.42
C TYR A 266 6.27 9.17 -24.25
N SER A 267 6.19 9.31 -25.59
CA SER A 267 6.69 8.30 -26.51
C SER A 267 8.23 8.31 -26.57
N ILE A 268 8.82 7.13 -26.69
CA ILE A 268 10.25 6.96 -26.98
C ILE A 268 10.40 7.09 -28.50
N HIS A 269 11.23 8.03 -28.97
CA HIS A 269 11.56 8.24 -30.38
C HIS A 269 12.97 7.74 -30.68
#